data_863c14c3593552b28cd36b91b05f5fb4
#
_entry.id   863c14c3593552b28cd36b91b05f5fb4
#
_cell.length_a   1.000
_cell.length_b   1.000
_cell.length_c   1.000
_cell.angle_alpha   90.00
_cell.angle_beta   90.00
_cell.angle_gamma   90.00
#
_symmetry.space_group_name_H-M   'P 1'
#
loop_
_entity.id
_entity.type
_entity.pdbx_description
1 polymer ?
#
loop_
_entity_poly.entity_id
_entity_poly.type
_entity_poly.pdbx_seq_one_letter_code
_entity_poly.pdbx_strand_id
1 'polypeptide(L)'
;PLYIIGVLLLSSLFSCTDMVPTKEVRLIDSLNGKAYAYRYRNLDSSYKYAYKAYRQVNLYKSGKAEASNNLGFCAFMNMDFDRAEAYHKEVYKLTKNELELLIADIGLMKICQRTALNKEFYDYRNSALRRMKRIREESDLFADRHEALRLDYAFTEFFLVSSIYYYYLQQRQEAITSIDNIQ
;
A
#
# COMPACT_ATOMS: atom_id res chain seq x y z
N PRO A 1 4.75 -39.04 53.71
CA PRO A 1 5.11 -39.09 52.32
C PRO A 1 4.75 -37.79 51.64
N LEU A 2 5.81 -36.95 51.36
CA LEU A 2 5.66 -35.70 50.65
C LEU A 2 5.72 -36.01 49.16
N TYR A 3 4.62 -35.75 48.46
CA TYR A 3 4.61 -35.73 47.02
C TYR A 3 5.07 -34.34 46.56
N ILE A 4 6.28 -34.26 46.07
CA ILE A 4 6.78 -33.11 45.36
C ILE A 4 6.22 -33.19 43.95
N ILE A 5 5.19 -32.41 43.70
CA ILE A 5 4.67 -32.16 42.32
C ILE A 5 5.64 -31.20 41.66
N GLY A 6 6.50 -31.76 40.82
CA GLY A 6 7.32 -31.00 39.92
C GLY A 6 6.48 -30.36 38.84
N VAL A 7 6.11 -29.09 38.99
CA VAL A 7 5.56 -28.29 37.92
C VAL A 7 6.65 -28.03 36.88
N LEU A 8 6.69 -28.87 35.86
CA LEU A 8 7.42 -28.60 34.63
C LEU A 8 6.80 -27.38 33.98
N LEU A 9 7.36 -26.23 34.27
CA LEU A 9 7.19 -25.03 33.45
C LEU A 9 7.78 -25.32 32.07
N LEU A 10 6.94 -25.81 31.16
CA LEU A 10 7.19 -25.70 29.72
C LEU A 10 7.11 -24.23 29.37
N SER A 11 8.21 -23.52 29.56
CA SER A 11 8.48 -22.28 28.86
C SER A 11 8.52 -22.63 27.38
N SER A 12 7.39 -22.53 26.72
CA SER A 12 7.33 -22.44 25.27
C SER A 12 8.12 -21.20 24.87
N LEU A 13 9.39 -21.40 24.59
CA LEU A 13 10.16 -20.47 23.81
C LEU A 13 9.47 -20.35 22.45
N PHE A 14 8.56 -19.39 22.35
CA PHE A 14 8.22 -18.83 21.06
C PHE A 14 9.51 -18.19 20.53
N SER A 15 10.35 -19.03 19.96
CA SER A 15 11.38 -18.58 19.05
C SER A 15 10.61 -17.93 17.90
N CYS A 16 10.59 -16.61 17.88
CA CYS A 16 10.27 -15.86 16.68
C CYS A 16 11.41 -16.20 15.71
N THR A 17 11.29 -17.34 15.02
CA THR A 17 12.14 -17.62 13.88
C THR A 17 11.75 -16.61 12.84
N ASP A 18 12.65 -15.65 12.58
CA ASP A 18 12.61 -14.83 11.38
C ASP A 18 12.50 -15.81 10.20
N MET A 19 11.29 -16.05 9.72
CA MET A 19 11.05 -16.97 8.62
C MET A 19 11.72 -16.36 7.39
N VAL A 20 12.89 -16.89 7.04
CA VAL A 20 13.55 -16.52 5.80
C VAL A 20 12.55 -16.70 4.67
N PRO A 21 12.26 -15.65 3.88
CA PRO A 21 11.28 -15.74 2.82
C PRO A 21 11.58 -16.92 1.90
N THR A 22 10.57 -17.68 1.51
CA THR A 22 10.71 -18.74 0.52
C THR A 22 11.23 -18.19 -0.80
N LYS A 23 11.74 -19.05 -1.66
CA LYS A 23 12.21 -18.63 -3.01
C LYS A 23 11.10 -17.92 -3.79
N GLU A 24 9.88 -18.41 -3.64
CA GLU A 24 8.68 -17.84 -4.28
C GLU A 24 8.38 -16.45 -3.75
N VAL A 25 8.40 -16.24 -2.44
CA VAL A 25 8.17 -14.93 -1.81
C VAL A 25 9.20 -13.93 -2.32
N ARG A 26 10.50 -14.27 -2.26
CA ARG A 26 11.57 -13.40 -2.79
C ARG A 26 11.41 -13.07 -4.28
N LEU A 27 10.94 -14.03 -5.08
CA LEU A 27 10.67 -13.78 -6.49
C LEU A 27 9.53 -12.78 -6.68
N ILE A 28 8.44 -12.93 -5.92
CA ILE A 28 7.27 -12.05 -5.97
C ILE A 28 7.67 -10.63 -5.53
N ASP A 29 8.39 -10.49 -4.42
CA ASP A 29 8.87 -9.19 -3.93
C ASP A 29 9.80 -8.52 -4.95
N SER A 30 10.69 -9.29 -5.58
CA SER A 30 11.53 -8.78 -6.67
C SER A 30 10.73 -8.32 -7.89
N LEU A 31 9.65 -9.04 -8.25
CA LEU A 31 8.78 -8.64 -9.36
C LEU A 31 7.99 -7.37 -9.01
N ASN A 32 7.47 -7.27 -7.80
CA ASN A 32 6.77 -6.09 -7.31
C ASN A 32 7.69 -4.87 -7.26
N GLY A 33 8.90 -5.02 -6.74
CA GLY A 33 9.90 -3.95 -6.71
C GLY A 33 10.26 -3.45 -8.12
N LYS A 34 10.40 -4.37 -9.10
CA LYS A 34 10.59 -4.00 -10.51
C LYS A 34 9.39 -3.26 -11.07
N ALA A 35 8.17 -3.75 -10.83
CA ALA A 35 6.95 -3.09 -11.27
C ALA A 35 6.90 -1.65 -10.74
N TYR A 36 7.17 -1.46 -9.45
CA TYR A 36 7.22 -0.15 -8.82
C TYR A 36 8.28 0.76 -9.44
N ALA A 37 9.50 0.28 -9.66
CA ALA A 37 10.60 1.04 -10.24
C ALA A 37 10.34 1.51 -11.68
N TYR A 38 9.51 0.79 -12.43
CA TYR A 38 9.17 1.13 -13.80
C TYR A 38 7.95 2.05 -13.95
N ARG A 39 7.19 2.35 -12.88
CA ARG A 39 5.90 3.08 -12.93
C ARG A 39 5.91 4.30 -13.85
N TYR A 40 6.89 5.18 -13.71
CA TYR A 40 7.00 6.42 -14.47
C TYR A 40 8.05 6.39 -15.58
N ARG A 41 8.73 5.25 -15.77
CA ARG A 41 9.78 5.08 -16.79
C ARG A 41 9.31 4.30 -18.00
N ASN A 42 8.56 3.23 -17.75
CA ASN A 42 8.05 2.33 -18.78
C ASN A 42 6.83 1.59 -18.24
N LEU A 43 5.64 2.07 -18.60
CA LEU A 43 4.38 1.55 -18.08
C LEU A 43 4.14 0.08 -18.47
N ASP A 44 4.54 -0.31 -19.69
CA ASP A 44 4.41 -1.71 -20.17
C ASP A 44 5.27 -2.66 -19.35
N SER A 45 6.49 -2.25 -19.01
CA SER A 45 7.37 -3.02 -18.13
C SER A 45 6.80 -3.10 -16.72
N SER A 46 6.27 -1.98 -16.19
CA SER A 46 5.60 -1.97 -14.89
C SER A 46 4.44 -2.97 -14.88
N TYR A 47 3.55 -2.89 -15.85
CA TYR A 47 2.42 -3.82 -15.99
C TYR A 47 2.89 -5.27 -16.09
N LYS A 48 3.87 -5.56 -16.94
CA LYS A 48 4.40 -6.91 -17.14
C LYS A 48 4.91 -7.55 -15.84
N TYR A 49 5.66 -6.79 -15.05
CA TYR A 49 6.20 -7.29 -13.77
C TYR A 49 5.10 -7.43 -12.72
N ALA A 50 4.22 -6.44 -12.60
CA ALA A 50 3.07 -6.50 -11.68
C ALA A 50 2.16 -7.70 -12.00
N TYR A 51 1.86 -7.93 -13.27
CA TYR A 51 1.02 -9.04 -13.69
C TYR A 51 1.67 -10.41 -13.44
N LYS A 52 2.99 -10.52 -13.63
CA LYS A 52 3.72 -11.72 -13.25
C LYS A 52 3.67 -11.99 -11.75
N ALA A 53 3.88 -10.97 -10.93
CA ALA A 53 3.74 -11.09 -9.48
C ALA A 53 2.32 -11.54 -9.13
N TYR A 54 1.32 -10.83 -9.62
CA TYR A 54 -0.10 -11.09 -9.34
C TYR A 54 -0.52 -12.53 -9.66
N ARG A 55 -0.04 -13.10 -10.77
CA ARG A 55 -0.38 -14.45 -11.21
C ARG A 55 0.30 -15.56 -10.42
N GLN A 56 1.43 -15.30 -9.79
CA GLN A 56 2.20 -16.33 -9.09
C GLN A 56 1.77 -16.52 -7.62
N VAL A 57 0.84 -15.69 -7.14
CA VAL A 57 0.52 -15.63 -5.71
C VAL A 57 -0.74 -16.38 -5.35
N ASN A 58 -0.63 -17.68 -5.13
CA ASN A 58 -1.75 -18.43 -4.53
C ASN A 58 -1.77 -18.37 -2.98
N LEU A 59 -0.61 -18.21 -2.33
CA LEU A 59 -0.46 -18.30 -0.87
C LEU A 59 0.12 -17.04 -0.21
N TYR A 60 0.79 -16.17 -0.96
CA TYR A 60 1.43 -14.96 -0.43
C TYR A 60 0.56 -13.71 -0.65
N LYS A 61 -0.44 -13.54 0.21
CA LYS A 61 -1.46 -12.48 0.08
C LYS A 61 -0.88 -11.06 0.10
N SER A 62 0.16 -10.80 0.90
CA SER A 62 0.81 -9.47 0.95
C SER A 62 1.46 -9.11 -0.38
N GLY A 63 2.21 -10.02 -1.00
CA GLY A 63 2.78 -9.80 -2.32
C GLY A 63 1.72 -9.62 -3.41
N LYS A 64 0.55 -10.27 -3.27
CA LYS A 64 -0.59 -10.04 -4.16
C LYS A 64 -1.19 -8.65 -3.96
N ALA A 65 -1.30 -8.17 -2.74
CA ALA A 65 -1.81 -6.83 -2.45
C ALA A 65 -0.94 -5.74 -3.11
N GLU A 66 0.39 -5.86 -2.99
CA GLU A 66 1.32 -4.97 -3.67
C GLU A 66 1.19 -5.04 -5.20
N ALA A 67 1.09 -6.27 -5.76
CA ALA A 67 0.89 -6.46 -7.19
C ALA A 67 -0.44 -5.85 -7.68
N SER A 68 -1.53 -5.96 -6.89
CA SER A 68 -2.81 -5.32 -7.19
C SER A 68 -2.68 -3.80 -7.20
N ASN A 69 -2.00 -3.19 -6.24
CA ASN A 69 -1.71 -1.75 -6.25
C ASN A 69 -0.92 -1.32 -7.48
N ASN A 70 0.11 -2.08 -7.88
CA ASN A 70 0.89 -1.80 -9.08
C ASN A 70 0.06 -1.93 -10.36
N LEU A 71 -0.84 -2.92 -10.45
CA LEU A 71 -1.77 -3.08 -11.58
C LEU A 71 -2.83 -1.97 -11.60
N GLY A 72 -3.35 -1.57 -10.44
CA GLY A 72 -4.25 -0.43 -10.30
C GLY A 72 -3.63 0.86 -10.80
N PHE A 73 -2.37 1.11 -10.44
CA PHE A 73 -1.61 2.24 -10.98
C PHE A 73 -1.50 2.18 -12.51
N CYS A 74 -1.12 1.03 -13.08
CA CYS A 74 -1.00 0.89 -14.52
C CYS A 74 -2.34 1.11 -15.26
N ALA A 75 -3.42 0.56 -14.72
CA ALA A 75 -4.76 0.75 -15.27
C ALA A 75 -5.19 2.24 -15.21
N PHE A 76 -4.93 2.92 -14.08
CA PHE A 76 -5.20 4.35 -13.93
C PHE A 76 -4.43 5.18 -14.97
N MET A 77 -3.15 4.90 -15.19
CA MET A 77 -2.33 5.61 -16.19
C MET A 77 -2.82 5.38 -17.63
N ASN A 78 -3.46 4.24 -17.89
CA ASN A 78 -4.12 3.94 -19.16
C ASN A 78 -5.58 4.44 -19.24
N MET A 79 -6.03 5.24 -18.26
CA MET A 79 -7.42 5.75 -18.17
C MET A 79 -8.49 4.65 -18.04
N ASP A 80 -8.11 3.41 -17.69
CA ASP A 80 -9.01 2.30 -17.40
C ASP A 80 -9.41 2.35 -15.91
N PHE A 81 -10.30 3.29 -15.59
CA PHE A 81 -10.67 3.57 -14.20
C PHE A 81 -11.44 2.42 -13.54
N ASP A 82 -12.22 1.67 -14.30
CA ASP A 82 -12.96 0.51 -13.78
C ASP A 82 -12.00 -0.60 -13.29
N ARG A 83 -10.98 -0.91 -14.09
CA ARG A 83 -9.95 -1.87 -13.68
C ARG A 83 -9.08 -1.33 -12.56
N ALA A 84 -8.73 -0.05 -12.61
CA ALA A 84 -7.94 0.57 -11.55
C ALA A 84 -8.67 0.47 -10.20
N GLU A 85 -9.96 0.79 -10.19
CA GLU A 85 -10.82 0.68 -9.01
C GLU A 85 -10.90 -0.76 -8.50
N ALA A 86 -11.13 -1.72 -9.39
CA ALA A 86 -11.22 -3.14 -9.05
C ALA A 86 -9.94 -3.64 -8.37
N TYR A 87 -8.75 -3.31 -8.91
CA TYR A 87 -7.47 -3.69 -8.33
C TYR A 87 -7.24 -3.04 -6.96
N HIS A 88 -7.48 -1.73 -6.81
CA HIS A 88 -7.30 -1.06 -5.52
C HIS A 88 -8.30 -1.57 -4.46
N LYS A 89 -9.55 -1.85 -4.84
CA LYS A 89 -10.55 -2.46 -3.93
C LYS A 89 -10.21 -3.91 -3.53
N GLU A 90 -9.54 -4.66 -4.39
CA GLU A 90 -9.09 -6.02 -4.06
C GLU A 90 -8.09 -6.02 -2.89
N VAL A 91 -7.25 -4.98 -2.77
CA VAL A 91 -6.25 -4.86 -1.70
C VAL A 91 -6.85 -4.99 -0.30
N TYR A 92 -8.02 -4.41 -0.07
CA TYR A 92 -8.70 -4.50 1.24
C TYR A 92 -9.09 -5.94 1.65
N LYS A 93 -9.23 -6.84 0.66
CA LYS A 93 -9.53 -8.26 0.90
C LYS A 93 -8.28 -9.10 1.12
N LEU A 94 -7.13 -8.61 0.65
CA LEU A 94 -5.88 -9.36 0.61
C LEU A 94 -5.00 -9.14 1.83
N THR A 95 -5.04 -7.95 2.45
CA THR A 95 -4.07 -7.60 3.48
C THR A 95 -4.66 -6.70 4.58
N LYS A 96 -3.93 -6.64 5.70
CA LYS A 96 -4.12 -5.65 6.77
C LYS A 96 -2.91 -4.72 6.89
N ASN A 97 -1.93 -4.83 6.01
CA ASN A 97 -0.77 -3.95 5.99
C ASN A 97 -1.21 -2.51 5.67
N GLU A 98 -0.93 -1.59 6.59
CA GLU A 98 -1.39 -0.20 6.51
C GLU A 98 -0.79 0.56 5.33
N LEU A 99 0.45 0.23 4.90
CA LEU A 99 1.06 0.84 3.72
C LEU A 99 0.32 0.45 2.44
N GLU A 100 0.02 -0.84 2.26
CA GLU A 100 -0.71 -1.30 1.07
C GLU A 100 -2.12 -0.70 1.00
N LEU A 101 -2.79 -0.62 2.15
CA LEU A 101 -4.12 -0.03 2.26
C LEU A 101 -4.08 1.49 2.04
N LEU A 102 -3.02 2.19 2.48
CA LEU A 102 -2.81 3.62 2.20
C LEU A 102 -2.63 3.87 0.70
N ILE A 103 -1.80 3.06 0.04
CA ILE A 103 -1.59 3.17 -1.41
C ILE A 103 -2.90 2.93 -2.18
N ALA A 104 -3.71 1.97 -1.74
CA ALA A 104 -5.02 1.71 -2.33
C ALA A 104 -5.98 2.90 -2.14
N ASP A 105 -6.06 3.47 -0.93
CA ASP A 105 -6.86 4.67 -0.66
C ASP A 105 -6.48 5.82 -1.60
N ILE A 106 -5.17 6.09 -1.75
CA ILE A 106 -4.65 7.14 -2.64
C ILE A 106 -5.00 6.86 -4.11
N GLY A 107 -4.87 5.61 -4.55
CA GLY A 107 -5.26 5.20 -5.89
C GLY A 107 -6.75 5.47 -6.16
N LEU A 108 -7.62 5.16 -5.20
CA LEU A 108 -9.06 5.42 -5.26
C LEU A 108 -9.37 6.92 -5.21
N MET A 109 -8.65 7.72 -4.40
CA MET A 109 -8.75 9.19 -4.45
C MET A 109 -8.45 9.74 -5.84
N LYS A 110 -7.41 9.25 -6.51
CA LYS A 110 -7.04 9.67 -7.87
C LYS A 110 -8.15 9.37 -8.87
N ILE A 111 -8.78 8.20 -8.78
CA ILE A 111 -9.91 7.82 -9.62
C ILE A 111 -11.09 8.76 -9.36
N CYS A 112 -11.47 8.96 -8.09
CA CYS A 112 -12.57 9.85 -7.71
C CYS A 112 -12.35 11.28 -8.21
N GLN A 113 -11.10 11.77 -8.16
CA GLN A 113 -10.73 13.07 -8.71
C GLN A 113 -10.99 13.15 -10.23
N ARG A 114 -10.70 12.11 -10.98
CA ARG A 114 -10.88 12.07 -12.44
C ARG A 114 -12.33 11.86 -12.86
N THR A 115 -13.12 11.22 -12.01
CA THR A 115 -14.53 10.89 -12.28
C THR A 115 -15.52 11.81 -11.56
N ALA A 116 -15.02 12.85 -10.88
CA ALA A 116 -15.82 13.84 -10.14
C ALA A 116 -16.68 13.23 -9.01
N LEU A 117 -16.26 12.12 -8.42
CA LEU A 117 -16.91 11.47 -7.29
C LEU A 117 -16.46 12.13 -5.97
N ASN A 118 -17.03 13.30 -5.68
CA ASN A 118 -16.57 14.17 -4.59
C ASN A 118 -16.76 13.55 -3.20
N LYS A 119 -17.88 12.90 -2.95
CA LYS A 119 -18.16 12.26 -1.65
C LYS A 119 -17.16 11.13 -1.40
N GLU A 120 -16.99 10.26 -2.36
CA GLU A 120 -16.09 9.11 -2.30
C GLU A 120 -14.61 9.55 -2.15
N PHE A 121 -14.23 10.66 -2.81
CA PHE A 121 -12.91 11.26 -2.62
C PHE A 121 -12.65 11.59 -1.15
N TYR A 122 -13.58 12.26 -0.47
CA TYR A 122 -13.43 12.59 0.95
C TYR A 122 -13.45 11.36 1.85
N ASP A 123 -14.22 10.33 1.52
CA ASP A 123 -14.28 9.08 2.27
C ASP A 123 -12.89 8.38 2.23
N TYR A 124 -12.28 8.24 1.04
CA TYR A 124 -10.94 7.65 0.88
C TYR A 124 -9.85 8.54 1.48
N ARG A 125 -9.94 9.86 1.31
CA ARG A 125 -9.00 10.80 1.93
C ARG A 125 -8.99 10.67 3.44
N ASN A 126 -10.15 10.62 4.07
CA ASN A 126 -10.25 10.44 5.52
C ASN A 126 -9.74 9.07 5.97
N SER A 127 -9.94 8.03 5.17
CA SER A 127 -9.35 6.71 5.40
C SER A 127 -7.82 6.77 5.37
N ALA A 128 -7.26 7.38 4.32
CA ALA A 128 -5.81 7.57 4.16
C ALA A 128 -5.20 8.34 5.35
N LEU A 129 -5.83 9.43 5.80
CA LEU A 129 -5.35 10.20 6.97
C LEU A 129 -5.29 9.35 8.24
N ARG A 130 -6.31 8.53 8.50
CA ARG A 130 -6.29 7.62 9.66
C ARG A 130 -5.15 6.60 9.57
N ARG A 131 -4.86 6.08 8.36
CA ARG A 131 -3.74 5.15 8.13
C ARG A 131 -2.40 5.83 8.33
N MET A 132 -2.21 7.00 7.76
CA MET A 132 -0.99 7.79 7.94
C MET A 132 -0.70 8.07 9.42
N LYS A 133 -1.75 8.36 10.21
CA LYS A 133 -1.61 8.54 11.66
C LYS A 133 -1.13 7.24 12.33
N ARG A 134 -1.77 6.09 12.05
CA ARG A 134 -1.36 4.80 12.62
C ARG A 134 0.08 4.43 12.23
N ILE A 135 0.44 4.59 10.96
CA ILE A 135 1.80 4.33 10.48
C ILE A 135 2.83 5.16 11.25
N ARG A 136 2.55 6.46 11.52
CA ARG A 136 3.46 7.32 12.29
C ARG A 136 3.57 6.91 13.75
N GLU A 137 2.49 6.41 14.35
CA GLU A 137 2.47 5.93 15.74
C GLU A 137 3.19 4.58 15.90
N GLU A 138 3.27 3.78 14.84
CA GLU A 138 3.89 2.45 14.80
C GLU A 138 5.27 2.48 14.12
N SER A 139 6.00 3.59 14.16
CA SER A 139 7.18 3.93 13.35
C SER A 139 8.37 2.95 13.41
N ASP A 140 8.38 1.98 14.33
CA ASP A 140 9.42 0.94 14.39
C ASP A 140 9.24 -0.22 13.39
N LEU A 141 8.16 -0.18 12.57
CA LEU A 141 7.74 -1.30 11.72
C LEU A 141 8.42 -1.37 10.34
N PHE A 142 9.12 -0.32 9.90
CA PHE A 142 9.69 -0.30 8.55
C PHE A 142 11.18 -0.65 8.57
N ALA A 143 11.45 -1.94 8.68
CA ALA A 143 12.82 -2.47 8.64
C ALA A 143 13.39 -2.55 7.21
N ASP A 144 12.53 -2.51 6.17
CA ASP A 144 12.94 -2.64 4.78
C ASP A 144 13.01 -1.28 4.06
N ARG A 145 14.17 -1.00 3.45
CA ARG A 145 14.41 0.22 2.66
C ARG A 145 13.40 0.40 1.53
N HIS A 146 12.89 -0.69 0.94
CA HIS A 146 11.90 -0.62 -0.13
C HIS A 146 10.55 -0.13 0.39
N GLU A 147 10.09 -0.64 1.54
CA GLU A 147 8.87 -0.18 2.18
C GLU A 147 8.98 1.29 2.62
N ALA A 148 10.10 1.68 3.22
CA ALA A 148 10.35 3.07 3.62
C ALA A 148 10.25 4.04 2.43
N LEU A 149 10.86 3.71 1.29
CA LEU A 149 10.77 4.52 0.08
C LEU A 149 9.32 4.61 -0.46
N ARG A 150 8.58 3.52 -0.42
CA ARG A 150 7.18 3.50 -0.85
C ARG A 150 6.29 4.31 0.08
N LEU A 151 6.61 4.33 1.37
CA LEU A 151 5.90 5.11 2.38
C LEU A 151 6.08 6.61 2.15
N ASP A 152 7.33 7.07 1.99
CA ASP A 152 7.63 8.48 1.70
C ASP A 152 6.91 8.94 0.43
N TYR A 153 6.92 8.09 -0.59
CA TYR A 153 6.23 8.37 -1.84
C TYR A 153 4.71 8.43 -1.65
N ALA A 154 4.12 7.52 -0.88
CA ALA A 154 2.69 7.50 -0.62
C ALA A 154 2.24 8.77 0.15
N PHE A 155 3.02 9.22 1.14
CA PHE A 155 2.72 10.46 1.87
C PHE A 155 2.77 11.67 0.95
N THR A 156 3.81 11.78 0.14
CA THR A 156 3.95 12.85 -0.87
C THR A 156 2.77 12.83 -1.85
N GLU A 157 2.43 11.66 -2.39
CA GLU A 157 1.34 11.50 -3.35
C GLU A 157 -0.03 11.84 -2.74
N PHE A 158 -0.27 11.49 -1.48
CA PHE A 158 -1.48 11.87 -0.76
C PHE A 158 -1.70 13.38 -0.73
N PHE A 159 -0.68 14.13 -0.32
CA PHE A 159 -0.76 15.59 -0.25
C PHE A 159 -0.87 16.24 -1.62
N LEU A 160 -0.13 15.71 -2.61
CA LEU A 160 -0.20 16.19 -4.00
C LEU A 160 -1.60 16.00 -4.58
N VAL A 161 -2.19 14.80 -4.44
CA VAL A 161 -3.55 14.51 -4.93
C VAL A 161 -4.59 15.39 -4.23
N SER A 162 -4.46 15.58 -2.91
CA SER A 162 -5.33 16.46 -2.14
C SER A 162 -5.23 17.90 -2.60
N SER A 163 -4.01 18.43 -2.80
CA SER A 163 -3.78 19.79 -3.26
C SER A 163 -4.39 20.04 -4.64
N ILE A 164 -4.16 19.14 -5.61
CA ILE A 164 -4.72 19.24 -6.95
C ILE A 164 -6.26 19.25 -6.89
N TYR A 165 -6.84 18.39 -6.06
CA TYR A 165 -8.29 18.31 -5.90
C TYR A 165 -8.87 19.62 -5.34
N TYR A 166 -8.29 20.16 -4.27
CA TYR A 166 -8.73 21.42 -3.69
C TYR A 166 -8.54 22.61 -4.63
N TYR A 167 -7.48 22.61 -5.43
CA TYR A 167 -7.28 23.61 -6.47
C TYR A 167 -8.43 23.62 -7.50
N TYR A 168 -8.85 22.45 -7.99
CA TYR A 168 -9.98 22.35 -8.91
C TYR A 168 -11.31 22.77 -8.28
N LEU A 169 -11.47 22.60 -6.98
CA LEU A 169 -12.65 23.08 -6.24
C LEU A 169 -12.56 24.56 -5.87
N GLN A 170 -11.51 25.28 -6.32
CA GLN A 170 -11.23 26.67 -5.97
C GLN A 170 -11.01 26.92 -4.45
N GLN A 171 -10.72 25.89 -3.71
CA GLN A 171 -10.37 25.93 -2.28
C GLN A 171 -8.87 26.20 -2.13
N ARG A 172 -8.48 27.45 -2.36
CA ARG A 172 -7.07 27.83 -2.49
C ARG A 172 -6.27 27.60 -1.20
N GLN A 173 -6.85 27.90 -0.06
CA GLN A 173 -6.13 27.76 1.23
C GLN A 173 -5.84 26.30 1.54
N GLU A 174 -6.81 25.42 1.34
CA GLU A 174 -6.68 23.98 1.53
C GLU A 174 -5.66 23.37 0.54
N ALA A 175 -5.62 23.87 -0.69
CA ALA A 175 -4.64 23.46 -1.68
C ALA A 175 -3.20 23.82 -1.25
N ILE A 176 -2.98 25.04 -0.79
CA ILE A 176 -1.68 25.51 -0.27
C ILE A 176 -1.27 24.68 0.94
N THR A 177 -2.15 24.55 1.94
CA THR A 177 -1.87 23.76 3.15
C THR A 177 -1.49 22.32 2.82
N SER A 178 -2.10 21.73 1.78
CA SER A 178 -1.75 20.37 1.35
C SER A 178 -0.34 20.30 0.73
N ILE A 179 0.05 21.32 -0.04
CA ILE A 179 1.42 21.41 -0.62
C ILE A 179 2.46 21.59 0.49
N ASP A 180 2.21 22.45 1.45
CA ASP A 180 3.13 22.75 2.54
C ASP A 180 3.43 21.53 3.44
N ASN A 181 2.58 20.48 3.38
CA ASN A 181 2.81 19.21 4.07
C ASN A 181 3.66 18.21 3.25
N ILE A 182 4.08 18.55 2.04
CA ILE A 182 5.04 17.77 1.26
C ILE A 182 6.45 18.13 1.75
N GLN A 183 7.06 17.24 2.53
CA GLN A 183 8.42 17.41 3.05
C GLN A 183 9.37 16.44 2.39
#